data_ef3f21d16a5f76cc7bd18e0ab93e667f
#
_entry.id   ef3f21d16a5f76cc7bd18e0ab93e667f
#
_cell.length_a   1.000
_cell.length_b   1.000
_cell.length_c   1.000
_cell.angle_alpha   90.00
_cell.angle_beta   90.00
_cell.angle_gamma   90.00
#
_symmetry.space_group_name_H-M   'P 1'
#
loop_
_entity.id
_entity.type
_entity.pdbx_description
1 polymer ?
#
loop_
_entity_poly.entity_id
_entity_poly.type
_entity_poly.pdbx_seq_one_letter_code
_entity_poly.pdbx_strand_id
1 'polypeptide(L)'
;MYNKKIILIPCEVKSRDYKSRLLLSFFLAQHGFKVIFGRKAEVEYFARCFSNSIYIGLHSTNTYFDFYKKIKLNNNKLILFDEEGLVTLSKNTYLKTKFPKKIADICDIFFCWGEKSYKFLSKNRPLYKNKLKIAGNLRFDIIKKKFNFLIKKNSD
;
A
#
# COMPACT_ATOMS: atom_id res chain seq x y z
N MET A 1 -12.90 19.92 -17.54
CA MET A 1 -12.93 19.22 -16.24
C MET A 1 -11.73 18.30 -16.15
N TYR A 2 -10.77 18.56 -15.26
CA TYR A 2 -9.66 17.64 -15.02
C TYR A 2 -10.21 16.35 -14.46
N ASN A 3 -10.02 15.26 -15.18
CA ASN A 3 -10.49 13.93 -14.75
C ASN A 3 -9.67 13.50 -13.53
N LYS A 4 -10.24 13.69 -12.32
CA LYS A 4 -9.56 13.37 -11.05
C LYS A 4 -9.22 11.88 -11.02
N LYS A 5 -7.95 11.53 -10.80
CA LYS A 5 -7.52 10.14 -10.68
C LYS A 5 -8.22 9.43 -9.53
N ILE A 6 -8.68 8.22 -9.80
CA ILE A 6 -9.31 7.33 -8.80
C ILE A 6 -8.21 6.58 -8.06
N ILE A 7 -8.30 6.54 -6.73
CA ILE A 7 -7.44 5.74 -5.86
C ILE A 7 -8.30 4.70 -5.14
N LEU A 8 -7.89 3.45 -5.22
CA LEU A 8 -8.57 2.30 -4.65
C LEU A 8 -7.78 1.82 -3.43
N ILE A 9 -8.42 1.85 -2.25
CA ILE A 9 -7.79 1.53 -0.96
C ILE A 9 -8.58 0.41 -0.28
N PRO A 10 -8.10 -0.84 -0.33
CA PRO A 10 -8.74 -1.95 0.35
C PRO A 10 -8.47 -1.93 1.86
N CYS A 11 -9.46 -2.39 2.64
CA CYS A 11 -9.35 -2.69 4.07
C CYS A 11 -9.62 -4.18 4.28
N GLU A 12 -8.66 -4.91 4.82
CA GLU A 12 -8.80 -6.35 5.04
C GLU A 12 -9.33 -6.66 6.44
N VAL A 13 -8.66 -6.14 7.47
CA VAL A 13 -9.04 -6.36 8.86
C VAL A 13 -9.46 -5.03 9.49
N LYS A 14 -10.76 -4.91 9.80
CA LYS A 14 -11.34 -3.65 10.32
C LYS A 14 -10.62 -3.14 11.57
N SER A 15 -10.40 -3.99 12.56
CA SER A 15 -9.74 -3.60 13.81
C SER A 15 -8.28 -3.14 13.62
N ARG A 16 -7.59 -3.67 12.62
CA ARG A 16 -6.17 -3.40 12.36
C ARG A 16 -5.95 -2.25 11.38
N ASP A 17 -6.70 -2.23 10.28
CA ASP A 17 -6.36 -1.44 9.10
C ASP A 17 -7.26 -0.22 8.91
N TYR A 18 -8.51 -0.27 9.42
CA TYR A 18 -9.55 0.70 9.06
C TYR A 18 -9.15 2.15 9.33
N LYS A 19 -8.73 2.46 10.56
CA LYS A 19 -8.42 3.85 10.96
C LYS A 19 -7.26 4.45 10.14
N SER A 20 -6.19 3.68 9.92
CA SER A 20 -5.03 4.14 9.17
C SER A 20 -5.34 4.34 7.68
N ARG A 21 -6.12 3.42 7.11
CA ARG A 21 -6.54 3.50 5.70
C ARG A 21 -7.57 4.62 5.48
N LEU A 22 -8.49 4.82 6.44
CA LEU A 22 -9.42 5.95 6.41
C LEU A 22 -8.68 7.29 6.48
N LEU A 23 -7.69 7.42 7.35
CA LEU A 23 -6.86 8.62 7.45
C LEU A 23 -6.13 8.91 6.13
N LEU A 24 -5.52 7.89 5.51
CA LEU A 24 -4.90 8.03 4.19
C LEU A 24 -5.92 8.47 3.14
N SER A 25 -7.11 7.85 3.15
CA SER A 25 -8.20 8.18 2.22
C SER A 25 -8.63 9.63 2.32
N PHE A 26 -8.73 10.13 3.56
CA PHE A 26 -9.08 11.52 3.84
C PHE A 26 -8.03 12.49 3.27
N PHE A 27 -6.75 12.26 3.54
CA PHE A 27 -5.69 13.12 2.99
C PHE A 27 -5.62 13.09 1.46
N LEU A 28 -5.77 11.94 0.85
CA LEU A 28 -5.81 11.83 -0.61
C LEU A 28 -7.00 12.57 -1.22
N ALA A 29 -8.18 12.48 -0.58
CA ALA A 29 -9.37 13.23 -0.99
C ALA A 29 -9.15 14.75 -0.88
N GLN A 30 -8.51 15.24 0.20
CA GLN A 30 -8.14 16.65 0.35
C GLN A 30 -7.18 17.12 -0.75
N HIS A 31 -6.31 16.24 -1.25
CA HIS A 31 -5.41 16.55 -2.38
C HIS A 31 -6.09 16.36 -3.76
N GLY A 32 -7.40 16.24 -3.79
CA GLY A 32 -8.18 16.25 -5.02
C GLY A 32 -8.35 14.90 -5.72
N PHE A 33 -7.92 13.79 -5.12
CA PHE A 33 -8.17 12.46 -5.68
C PHE A 33 -9.62 12.01 -5.40
N LYS A 34 -10.17 11.18 -6.30
CA LYS A 34 -11.37 10.40 -6.00
C LYS A 34 -10.95 9.12 -5.29
N VAL A 35 -11.40 8.89 -4.06
CA VAL A 35 -10.98 7.72 -3.28
C VAL A 35 -12.14 6.75 -3.12
N ILE A 36 -11.90 5.49 -3.45
CA ILE A 36 -12.78 4.35 -3.15
C ILE A 36 -12.10 3.56 -2.04
N PHE A 37 -12.67 3.63 -0.86
CA PHE A 37 -12.21 2.94 0.34
C PHE A 37 -13.28 1.97 0.82
N GLY A 38 -12.94 0.73 1.13
CA GLY A 38 -13.90 -0.27 1.56
C GLY A 38 -13.30 -1.63 1.84
N ARG A 39 -14.18 -2.63 2.01
CA ARG A 39 -13.76 -4.02 2.20
C ARG A 39 -12.92 -4.50 1.03
N LYS A 40 -11.92 -5.33 1.34
CA LYS A 40 -10.94 -5.81 0.36
C LYS A 40 -11.61 -6.43 -0.87
N ALA A 41 -12.58 -7.31 -0.68
CA ALA A 41 -13.21 -8.02 -1.80
C ALA A 41 -13.88 -7.08 -2.80
N GLU A 42 -14.62 -6.08 -2.30
CA GLU A 42 -15.31 -5.10 -3.14
C GLU A 42 -14.31 -4.19 -3.86
N VAL A 43 -13.30 -3.69 -3.14
CA VAL A 43 -12.28 -2.81 -3.73
C VAL A 43 -11.45 -3.56 -4.77
N GLU A 44 -11.11 -4.83 -4.54
CA GLU A 44 -10.42 -5.70 -5.50
C GLU A 44 -11.27 -5.99 -6.74
N TYR A 45 -12.60 -6.09 -6.58
CA TYR A 45 -13.51 -6.17 -7.71
C TYR A 45 -13.45 -4.90 -8.56
N PHE A 46 -13.62 -3.72 -7.95
CA PHE A 46 -13.52 -2.45 -8.66
C PHE A 46 -12.15 -2.24 -9.31
N ALA A 47 -11.06 -2.68 -8.68
CA ALA A 47 -9.72 -2.57 -9.23
C ALA A 47 -9.55 -3.34 -10.55
N ARG A 48 -10.37 -4.36 -10.79
CA ARG A 48 -10.41 -5.09 -12.07
C ARG A 48 -11.30 -4.42 -13.12
N CYS A 49 -12.27 -3.62 -12.68
CA CYS A 49 -13.21 -2.93 -13.56
C CYS A 49 -12.73 -1.55 -14.01
N PHE A 50 -12.00 -0.85 -13.13
CA PHE A 50 -11.49 0.48 -13.45
C PHE A 50 -10.18 0.44 -14.26
N SER A 51 -10.04 1.41 -15.15
CA SER A 51 -8.79 1.68 -15.87
C SER A 51 -8.19 3.03 -15.44
N ASN A 52 -6.89 3.20 -15.67
CA ASN A 52 -6.14 4.43 -15.36
C ASN A 52 -6.25 4.90 -13.89
N SER A 53 -6.55 3.98 -12.97
CA SER A 53 -6.64 4.23 -11.53
C SER A 53 -5.33 3.87 -10.81
N ILE A 54 -5.29 4.16 -9.50
CA ILE A 54 -4.20 3.77 -8.61
C ILE A 54 -4.76 2.77 -7.60
N TYR A 55 -4.18 1.59 -7.54
CA TYR A 55 -4.51 0.60 -6.52
C TYR A 55 -3.43 0.58 -5.44
N ILE A 56 -3.82 0.76 -4.19
CA ILE A 56 -2.93 0.67 -3.03
C ILE A 56 -3.07 -0.73 -2.41
N GLY A 57 -2.15 -1.62 -2.77
CA GLY A 57 -2.19 -3.02 -2.35
C GLY A 57 -1.79 -3.23 -0.88
N LEU A 58 -2.34 -4.31 -0.29
CA LEU A 58 -2.08 -4.74 1.09
C LEU A 58 -0.89 -5.69 1.20
N HIS A 59 -0.64 -6.48 0.16
CA HIS A 59 0.32 -7.57 0.19
C HIS A 59 1.33 -7.46 -0.94
N SER A 60 2.56 -7.83 -0.66
CA SER A 60 3.64 -7.86 -1.65
C SER A 60 4.14 -9.28 -1.96
N THR A 61 3.35 -10.31 -1.61
CA THR A 61 3.70 -11.73 -1.80
C THR A 61 3.36 -12.23 -3.21
N ASN A 62 4.04 -13.29 -3.64
CA ASN A 62 3.80 -13.91 -4.94
C ASN A 62 2.36 -14.42 -5.14
N THR A 63 1.64 -14.73 -4.07
CA THR A 63 0.23 -15.16 -4.12
C THR A 63 -0.69 -14.12 -4.75
N TYR A 64 -0.29 -12.83 -4.70
CA TYR A 64 -1.05 -11.73 -5.29
C TYR A 64 -0.62 -11.38 -6.72
N PHE A 65 0.37 -12.08 -7.27
CA PHE A 65 0.94 -11.74 -8.57
C PHE A 65 -0.10 -11.72 -9.70
N ASP A 66 -0.92 -12.77 -9.81
CA ASP A 66 -1.91 -12.88 -10.88
C ASP A 66 -3.02 -11.82 -10.76
N PHE A 67 -3.42 -11.50 -9.54
CA PHE A 67 -4.35 -10.40 -9.30
C PHE A 67 -3.75 -9.05 -9.73
N TYR A 68 -2.52 -8.75 -9.32
CA TYR A 68 -1.84 -7.50 -9.69
C TYR A 68 -1.54 -7.42 -11.18
N LYS A 69 -1.23 -8.55 -11.83
CA LYS A 69 -1.10 -8.60 -13.28
C LYS A 69 -2.39 -8.18 -13.97
N LYS A 70 -3.56 -8.67 -13.52
CA LYS A 70 -4.87 -8.26 -14.06
C LYS A 70 -5.13 -6.75 -13.86
N ILE A 71 -4.79 -6.20 -12.70
CA ILE A 71 -4.87 -4.74 -12.45
C ILE A 71 -4.02 -3.97 -13.46
N LYS A 72 -2.79 -4.41 -13.70
CA LYS A 72 -1.86 -3.74 -14.64
C LYS A 72 -2.33 -3.78 -16.09
N LEU A 73 -3.06 -4.82 -16.51
CA LEU A 73 -3.63 -4.90 -17.87
C LEU A 73 -4.60 -3.73 -18.18
N ASN A 74 -5.27 -3.19 -17.15
CA ASN A 74 -6.17 -2.05 -17.28
C ASN A 74 -5.45 -0.69 -17.13
N ASN A 75 -4.14 -0.65 -17.34
CA ASN A 75 -3.31 0.56 -17.21
C ASN A 75 -3.38 1.21 -15.82
N ASN A 76 -3.68 0.44 -14.79
CA ASN A 76 -3.69 0.92 -13.41
C ASN A 76 -2.26 0.97 -12.84
N LYS A 77 -2.03 1.92 -11.93
CA LYS A 77 -0.80 1.99 -11.14
C LYS A 77 -0.94 1.14 -9.88
N LEU A 78 0.11 0.38 -9.57
CA LEU A 78 0.20 -0.46 -8.39
C LEU A 78 1.17 0.13 -7.38
N ILE A 79 0.65 0.54 -6.22
CA ILE A 79 1.44 1.02 -5.09
C ILE A 79 1.34 -0.01 -3.97
N LEU A 80 2.49 -0.42 -3.43
CA LEU A 80 2.58 -1.40 -2.35
C LEU A 80 3.28 -0.80 -1.14
N PHE A 81 2.89 -1.28 0.05
CA PHE A 81 3.55 -0.95 1.31
C PHE A 81 4.18 -2.21 1.93
N ASP A 82 5.31 -2.04 2.61
CA ASP A 82 5.82 -3.06 3.52
C ASP A 82 4.99 -3.01 4.82
N GLU A 83 3.94 -3.82 4.89
CA GLU A 83 3.01 -3.83 6.03
C GLU A 83 3.60 -4.45 7.31
N GLU A 84 4.67 -5.24 7.17
CA GLU A 84 5.25 -6.04 8.27
C GLU A 84 6.77 -5.84 8.42
N GLY A 85 7.25 -4.65 8.14
CA GLY A 85 8.69 -4.33 8.11
C GLY A 85 9.46 -4.52 9.42
N LEU A 86 8.76 -4.67 10.56
CA LEU A 86 9.39 -4.98 11.86
C LEU A 86 9.73 -6.47 12.02
N VAL A 87 9.13 -7.36 11.23
CA VAL A 87 9.40 -8.80 11.33
C VAL A 87 10.75 -9.08 10.68
N THR A 88 11.76 -9.32 11.50
CA THR A 88 13.13 -9.64 11.05
C THR A 88 13.19 -11.10 10.60
N LEU A 89 13.02 -11.30 9.32
CA LEU A 89 13.29 -12.58 8.66
C LEU A 89 14.75 -12.63 8.20
N SER A 90 15.24 -13.83 7.84
CA SER A 90 16.52 -13.91 7.15
C SER A 90 16.49 -13.06 5.87
N LYS A 91 17.66 -12.58 5.41
CA LYS A 91 17.78 -11.75 4.21
C LYS A 91 17.08 -12.38 2.99
N ASN A 92 17.31 -13.67 2.78
CA ASN A 92 16.72 -14.40 1.65
C ASN A 92 15.19 -14.53 1.79
N THR A 93 14.70 -14.81 2.99
CA THR A 93 13.27 -14.92 3.26
C THR A 93 12.59 -13.57 3.05
N TYR A 94 13.18 -12.47 3.54
CA TYR A 94 12.63 -11.13 3.31
C TYR A 94 12.47 -10.81 1.81
N LEU A 95 13.52 -11.05 1.01
CA LEU A 95 13.48 -10.81 -0.43
C LEU A 95 12.48 -11.70 -1.17
N LYS A 96 12.27 -12.94 -0.71
CA LYS A 96 11.31 -13.87 -1.32
C LYS A 96 9.86 -13.56 -0.94
N THR A 97 9.62 -13.06 0.28
CA THR A 97 8.26 -12.88 0.82
C THR A 97 7.78 -11.42 0.78
N LYS A 98 8.67 -10.44 1.04
CA LYS A 98 8.26 -9.03 1.16
C LYS A 98 8.47 -8.22 -0.13
N PHE A 99 9.44 -8.58 -0.95
CA PHE A 99 9.66 -7.92 -2.23
C PHE A 99 10.19 -8.93 -3.27
N PRO A 100 9.40 -9.97 -3.59
CA PRO A 100 9.79 -10.96 -4.59
C PRO A 100 9.90 -10.33 -5.98
N LYS A 101 10.78 -10.91 -6.81
CA LYS A 101 11.10 -10.36 -8.14
C LYS A 101 9.85 -10.12 -8.99
N LYS A 102 8.93 -11.10 -9.06
CA LYS A 102 7.69 -10.98 -9.85
C LYS A 102 6.85 -9.75 -9.45
N ILE A 103 6.76 -9.46 -8.15
CA ILE A 103 6.03 -8.29 -7.64
C ILE A 103 6.82 -7.00 -7.92
N ALA A 104 8.15 -7.03 -7.73
CA ALA A 104 9.01 -5.89 -8.02
C ALA A 104 8.95 -5.47 -9.50
N ASP A 105 8.84 -6.44 -10.42
CA ASP A 105 8.70 -6.18 -11.85
C ASP A 105 7.43 -5.35 -12.15
N ILE A 106 6.30 -5.68 -11.55
CA ILE A 106 4.99 -5.10 -11.89
C ILE A 106 4.55 -3.93 -11.02
N CYS A 107 5.05 -3.77 -9.77
CA CYS A 107 4.70 -2.62 -8.95
C CYS A 107 5.33 -1.33 -9.50
N ASP A 108 4.62 -0.21 -9.35
CA ASP A 108 5.12 1.12 -9.76
C ASP A 108 5.88 1.78 -8.60
N ILE A 109 5.38 1.68 -7.37
CA ILE A 109 6.01 2.22 -6.17
C ILE A 109 5.91 1.20 -5.04
N PHE A 110 7.00 1.04 -4.30
CA PHE A 110 7.05 0.26 -3.07
C PHE A 110 7.51 1.15 -1.91
N PHE A 111 6.65 1.31 -0.92
CA PHE A 111 6.95 2.10 0.27
C PHE A 111 7.62 1.24 1.35
N CYS A 112 8.86 1.59 1.64
CA CYS A 112 9.65 1.01 2.71
C CYS A 112 9.30 1.64 4.07
N TRP A 113 9.42 0.89 5.15
CA TRP A 113 9.19 1.40 6.51
C TRP A 113 10.14 2.51 6.93
N GLY A 114 11.40 2.44 6.48
CA GLY A 114 12.40 3.40 6.83
C GLY A 114 13.70 3.17 6.07
N GLU A 115 14.73 3.93 6.45
CA GLU A 115 16.02 3.86 5.77
C GLU A 115 16.67 2.48 5.77
N LYS A 116 16.52 1.71 6.86
CA LYS A 116 17.13 0.38 6.98
C LYS A 116 16.58 -0.57 5.91
N SER A 117 15.25 -0.64 5.75
CA SER A 117 14.61 -1.46 4.72
C SER A 117 14.89 -0.92 3.31
N TYR A 118 14.89 0.40 3.12
CA TYR A 118 15.26 1.02 1.85
C TYR A 118 16.70 0.69 1.43
N LYS A 119 17.68 0.91 2.32
CA LYS A 119 19.10 0.59 2.05
C LYS A 119 19.28 -0.91 1.74
N PHE A 120 18.62 -1.77 2.50
CA PHE A 120 18.65 -3.21 2.27
C PHE A 120 18.09 -3.60 0.90
N LEU A 121 16.89 -3.13 0.54
CA LEU A 121 16.26 -3.44 -0.75
C LEU A 121 17.05 -2.82 -1.91
N SER A 122 17.51 -1.57 -1.79
CA SER A 122 18.32 -0.92 -2.84
C SER A 122 19.61 -1.67 -3.15
N LYS A 123 20.26 -2.25 -2.12
CA LYS A 123 21.48 -3.05 -2.29
C LYS A 123 21.19 -4.40 -2.95
N ASN A 124 20.12 -5.08 -2.55
CA ASN A 124 19.82 -6.45 -3.00
C ASN A 124 18.91 -6.52 -4.23
N ARG A 125 18.29 -5.39 -4.60
CA ARG A 125 17.40 -5.22 -5.77
C ARG A 125 17.70 -3.91 -6.50
N PRO A 126 18.94 -3.67 -6.97
CA PRO A 126 19.35 -2.36 -7.51
C PRO A 126 18.52 -1.90 -8.71
N LEU A 127 18.06 -2.83 -9.56
CA LEU A 127 17.22 -2.55 -10.72
C LEU A 127 15.88 -1.88 -10.37
N TYR A 128 15.40 -2.03 -9.13
CA TYR A 128 14.11 -1.48 -8.68
C TYR A 128 14.27 -0.28 -7.73
N LYS A 129 15.48 0.25 -7.57
CA LYS A 129 15.79 1.35 -6.64
C LYS A 129 14.91 2.58 -6.88
N ASN A 130 14.61 2.90 -8.14
CA ASN A 130 13.75 4.01 -8.52
C ASN A 130 12.30 3.87 -8.05
N LYS A 131 11.82 2.63 -7.86
CA LYS A 131 10.48 2.32 -7.35
C LYS A 131 10.38 2.39 -5.82
N LEU A 132 11.52 2.32 -5.11
CA LEU A 132 11.54 2.33 -3.64
C LEU A 132 11.41 3.75 -3.10
N LYS A 133 10.53 3.93 -2.13
CA LYS A 133 10.34 5.20 -1.41
C LYS A 133 10.25 4.93 0.10
N ILE A 134 10.68 5.86 0.92
CA ILE A 134 10.55 5.78 2.38
C ILE A 134 9.28 6.51 2.78
N ALA A 135 8.37 5.83 3.48
CA ALA A 135 7.12 6.44 3.96
C ALA A 135 6.78 6.10 5.42
N GLY A 136 7.37 5.06 5.98
CA GLY A 136 6.93 4.51 7.26
C GLY A 136 5.76 3.54 7.09
N ASN A 137 5.06 3.28 8.18
CA ASN A 137 3.87 2.43 8.18
C ASN A 137 2.64 3.23 8.61
N LEU A 138 1.59 3.18 7.83
CA LEU A 138 0.34 3.92 8.04
C LEU A 138 -0.30 3.69 9.41
N ARG A 139 -0.13 2.49 10.00
CA ARG A 139 -0.70 2.16 11.32
C ARG A 139 -0.02 2.95 12.45
N PHE A 140 1.25 3.31 12.30
CA PHE A 140 1.95 4.15 13.27
C PHE A 140 1.65 5.63 13.13
N ASP A 141 1.14 6.07 11.99
CA ASP A 141 0.75 7.47 11.83
C ASP A 141 -0.42 7.84 12.74
N ILE A 142 -1.37 6.93 12.97
CA ILE A 142 -2.55 7.20 13.81
C ILE A 142 -2.22 7.39 15.30
N ILE A 143 -1.08 6.90 15.79
CA ILE A 143 -0.67 7.08 17.20
C ILE A 143 0.07 8.40 17.44
N LYS A 144 0.34 9.18 16.41
CA LYS A 144 0.91 10.52 16.57
C LYS A 144 -0.06 11.44 17.30
N LYS A 145 0.46 12.29 18.22
CA LYS A 145 -0.36 13.19 19.06
C LYS A 145 -1.46 13.93 18.29
N LYS A 146 -1.17 14.42 17.09
CA LYS A 146 -2.13 15.12 16.23
C LYS A 146 -3.33 14.29 15.76
N PHE A 147 -3.27 12.97 15.89
CA PHE A 147 -4.33 12.04 15.50
C PHE A 147 -4.96 11.28 16.67
N ASN A 148 -4.67 11.67 17.93
CA ASN A 148 -5.21 11.03 19.13
C ASN A 148 -6.74 10.97 19.16
N PHE A 149 -7.42 11.93 18.51
CA PHE A 149 -8.89 11.93 18.39
C PHE A 149 -9.45 10.70 17.66
N LEU A 150 -8.63 10.04 16.81
CA LEU A 150 -9.03 8.81 16.11
C LEU A 150 -8.93 7.57 17.01
N ILE A 151 -8.19 7.64 18.11
CA ILE A 151 -7.90 6.51 18.99
C ILE A 151 -8.78 6.53 20.23
N LYS A 152 -9.12 7.74 20.76
CA LYS A 152 -9.98 7.85 21.93
C LYS A 152 -11.29 7.11 21.65
N LYS A 153 -11.53 6.02 22.39
CA LYS A 153 -12.88 5.50 22.58
C LYS A 153 -13.67 6.60 23.28
N ASN A 154 -14.85 6.96 22.76
CA ASN A 154 -15.82 7.62 23.58
C ASN A 154 -16.08 6.65 24.75
N SER A 155 -15.61 7.03 25.93
CA SER A 155 -15.99 6.39 27.20
C SER A 155 -17.38 6.92 27.52
N ASP A 156 -18.39 6.30 26.95
CA ASP A 156 -19.75 6.34 27.44
C ASP A 156 -20.02 5.04 28.17
#